data_494e66305654166b5ca1a485bb9793d2
#
_entry.id   494e66305654166b5ca1a485bb9793d2
#
_cell.length_a   1.000
_cell.length_b   1.000
_cell.length_c   1.000
_cell.angle_alpha   90.00
_cell.angle_beta   90.00
_cell.angle_gamma   90.00
#
_symmetry.space_group_name_H-M   'P 1'
#
loop_
_entity.id
_entity.type
_entity.pdbx_description
1 polymer ?
#
loop_
_entity_poly.entity_id
_entity_poly.type
_entity_poly.pdbx_seq_one_letter_code
_entity_poly.pdbx_strand_id
1 'polypeptide(L)'
;MNKITPLDVNWCNRPKSIAAALLQSENHAALIDPGPESTLTTLREQLRQHGLSVSDLNAILITHIHLDHAGATGKLIRENPNLKIYVHSKGAPHMADPSKLIASASRLWGDQLPTLFGETLPVPQENLQILEGGETLTLGQRKLEVAYTPGHASHHVSYFDSDEGVAFIGDTGGVRITDGPYILPATPPPDVDLTLWDKSFHTILERKPKSLFLTHFAEYNDPEAHIIEFRERLHRWFNTAEKSLAAATKFVGKTSPPIMQKPEPSATDPAAKEIEAKIETAAMAVFIRECSAELESKVGPAEAEHYAFTAGLDLSFRGLSRAIRKRQEINTR
;
A
#
# COMPACT_ATOMS: atom_id res chain seq x y z
N MET A 1 13.95 24.28 13.63
CA MET A 1 14.79 23.10 13.33
C MET A 1 13.89 22.08 12.66
N ASN A 2 14.30 21.51 11.54
CA ASN A 2 13.53 20.47 10.87
C ASN A 2 13.64 19.15 11.64
N LYS A 3 12.53 18.43 11.82
CA LYS A 3 12.50 17.14 12.49
C LYS A 3 11.54 16.20 11.77
N ILE A 4 11.95 14.93 11.62
CA ILE A 4 11.12 13.82 11.16
C ILE A 4 11.01 12.84 12.31
N THR A 5 9.79 12.44 12.66
CA THR A 5 9.55 11.51 13.76
C THR A 5 8.57 10.43 13.32
N PRO A 6 8.96 9.15 13.37
CA PRO A 6 8.03 8.06 13.15
C PRO A 6 7.08 7.95 14.36
N LEU A 7 5.78 7.95 14.08
CA LEU A 7 4.73 7.72 15.07
C LEU A 7 4.15 6.32 14.82
N ASP A 8 4.50 5.37 15.68
CA ASP A 8 3.90 4.04 15.63
C ASP A 8 2.45 4.13 16.11
N VAL A 9 1.50 3.93 15.22
CA VAL A 9 0.08 4.01 15.54
C VAL A 9 -0.49 2.72 16.16
N ASN A 10 0.37 1.70 16.36
CA ASN A 10 0.06 0.43 17.03
C ASN A 10 -1.20 -0.26 16.48
N TRP A 11 -1.26 -0.39 15.16
CA TRP A 11 -2.43 -0.93 14.46
C TRP A 11 -2.80 -2.33 14.96
N CYS A 12 -4.07 -2.49 15.37
CA CYS A 12 -4.58 -3.75 15.95
C CYS A 12 -3.75 -4.27 17.14
N ASN A 13 -3.17 -3.38 17.94
CA ASN A 13 -2.26 -3.71 19.06
C ASN A 13 -0.98 -4.44 18.60
N ARG A 14 -0.56 -4.24 17.36
CA ARG A 14 0.70 -4.75 16.81
C ARG A 14 1.63 -3.58 16.52
N PRO A 15 2.63 -3.34 17.36
CA PRO A 15 3.64 -2.30 17.14
C PRO A 15 4.42 -2.60 15.86
N LYS A 16 4.98 -1.56 15.23
CA LYS A 16 5.74 -1.66 13.97
C LYS A 16 4.93 -2.18 12.77
N SER A 17 3.61 -1.99 12.77
CA SER A 17 2.77 -2.29 11.61
C SER A 17 2.58 -1.06 10.71
N ILE A 18 2.27 0.10 11.31
CA ILE A 18 2.05 1.36 10.59
C ILE A 18 2.75 2.49 11.33
N ALA A 19 3.60 3.24 10.62
CA ALA A 19 4.26 4.45 11.07
C ALA A 19 3.74 5.66 10.30
N ALA A 20 3.02 6.57 10.96
CA ALA A 20 2.80 7.91 10.41
C ALA A 20 4.08 8.73 10.55
N ALA A 21 4.49 9.48 9.51
CA ALA A 21 5.63 10.37 9.65
C ALA A 21 5.17 11.75 10.10
N LEU A 22 5.59 12.17 11.29
CA LEU A 22 5.41 13.55 11.76
C LEU A 22 6.56 14.42 11.25
N LEU A 23 6.24 15.40 10.44
CA LEU A 23 7.15 16.43 9.96
C LEU A 23 6.96 17.71 10.75
N GLN A 24 8.01 18.20 11.38
CA GLN A 24 8.00 19.50 12.07
C GLN A 24 9.04 20.44 11.45
N SER A 25 8.65 21.69 11.20
CA SER A 25 9.53 22.75 10.71
C SER A 25 9.04 24.09 11.23
N GLU A 26 9.81 24.71 12.13
CA GLU A 26 9.41 25.93 12.85
C GLU A 26 8.05 25.77 13.55
N ASN A 27 7.05 26.57 13.12
CA ASN A 27 5.68 26.54 13.63
C ASN A 27 4.73 25.71 12.74
N HIS A 28 5.29 24.87 11.86
CA HIS A 28 4.52 24.02 10.96
C HIS A 28 4.69 22.55 11.35
N ALA A 29 3.58 21.85 11.39
CA ALA A 29 3.53 20.40 11.58
C ALA A 29 2.65 19.75 10.51
N ALA A 30 3.11 18.62 9.97
CA ALA A 30 2.35 17.84 9.01
C ALA A 30 2.51 16.35 9.28
N LEU A 31 1.56 15.54 8.83
CA LEU A 31 1.66 14.09 8.83
C LEU A 31 1.77 13.56 7.39
N ILE A 32 2.60 12.55 7.20
CA ILE A 32 2.52 11.69 6.02
C ILE A 32 1.87 10.39 6.46
N ASP A 33 0.81 9.95 5.75
CA ASP A 33 0.03 8.75 5.99
C ASP A 33 -0.40 8.59 7.46
N PRO A 34 -1.47 9.25 7.90
CA PRO A 34 -1.90 9.27 9.30
C PRO A 34 -2.39 7.91 9.82
N GLY A 35 -2.50 6.90 8.97
CA GLY A 35 -3.02 5.58 9.32
C GLY A 35 -4.55 5.47 9.21
N PRO A 36 -5.10 4.32 9.65
CA PRO A 36 -6.54 4.07 9.69
C PRO A 36 -7.23 4.82 10.83
N GLU A 37 -8.52 5.04 10.72
CA GLU A 37 -9.32 5.69 11.78
C GLU A 37 -9.29 4.91 13.09
N SER A 38 -9.23 3.60 13.03
CA SER A 38 -9.13 2.71 14.21
C SER A 38 -7.91 3.00 15.11
N THR A 39 -6.89 3.69 14.59
CA THR A 39 -5.66 4.04 15.35
C THR A 39 -5.63 5.48 15.85
N LEU A 40 -6.68 6.27 15.64
CA LEU A 40 -6.69 7.70 15.98
C LEU A 40 -6.40 8.00 17.45
N THR A 41 -6.81 7.13 18.37
CA THR A 41 -6.52 7.31 19.80
C THR A 41 -5.01 7.27 20.04
N THR A 42 -4.32 6.29 19.45
CA THR A 42 -2.86 6.16 19.54
C THR A 42 -2.17 7.33 18.82
N LEU A 43 -2.61 7.71 17.64
CA LEU A 43 -2.03 8.84 16.90
C LEU A 43 -2.11 10.15 17.70
N ARG A 44 -3.26 10.45 18.34
CA ARG A 44 -3.42 11.63 19.20
C ARG A 44 -2.49 11.59 20.42
N GLU A 45 -2.31 10.40 21.02
CA GLU A 45 -1.38 10.22 22.13
C GLU A 45 0.06 10.47 21.67
N GLN A 46 0.46 9.92 20.54
CA GLN A 46 1.77 10.16 19.96
C GLN A 46 2.01 11.66 19.66
N LEU A 47 1.03 12.36 19.09
CA LEU A 47 1.14 13.82 18.86
C LEU A 47 1.33 14.58 20.20
N ARG A 48 0.58 14.22 21.25
CA ARG A 48 0.70 14.86 22.57
C ARG A 48 2.09 14.67 23.20
N GLN A 49 2.72 13.52 23.01
CA GLN A 49 4.08 13.26 23.47
C GLN A 49 5.12 14.16 22.78
N HIS A 50 4.77 14.70 21.61
CA HIS A 50 5.58 15.70 20.89
C HIS A 50 5.10 17.15 21.10
N GLY A 51 4.21 17.37 22.08
CA GLY A 51 3.67 18.69 22.41
C GLY A 51 2.67 19.24 21.39
N LEU A 52 2.05 18.35 20.59
CA LEU A 52 1.10 18.71 19.53
C LEU A 52 -0.26 18.09 19.77
N SER A 53 -1.26 18.74 19.19
CA SER A 53 -2.61 18.21 19.00
C SER A 53 -2.96 18.22 17.51
N VAL A 54 -4.11 17.67 17.14
CA VAL A 54 -4.58 17.71 15.74
C VAL A 54 -4.78 19.16 15.25
N SER A 55 -5.15 20.08 16.14
CA SER A 55 -5.31 21.52 15.79
C SER A 55 -4.01 22.23 15.43
N ASP A 56 -2.86 21.68 15.80
CA ASP A 56 -1.53 22.24 15.49
C ASP A 56 -1.00 21.77 14.13
N LEU A 57 -1.66 20.79 13.51
CA LEU A 57 -1.30 20.28 12.18
C LEU A 57 -1.75 21.27 11.09
N ASN A 58 -0.88 21.50 10.11
CA ASN A 58 -1.15 22.36 8.95
C ASN A 58 -1.56 21.53 7.71
N ALA A 59 -1.04 20.32 7.60
CA ALA A 59 -1.25 19.49 6.43
C ALA A 59 -1.21 17.98 6.74
N ILE A 60 -1.87 17.21 5.88
CA ILE A 60 -1.69 15.76 5.75
C ILE A 60 -1.29 15.49 4.31
N LEU A 61 -0.23 14.73 4.13
CA LEU A 61 0.30 14.30 2.85
C LEU A 61 0.01 12.81 2.69
N ILE A 62 -0.73 12.43 1.67
CA ILE A 62 -1.14 11.04 1.43
C ILE A 62 -0.26 10.46 0.33
N THR A 63 0.46 9.36 0.62
CA THR A 63 1.19 8.63 -0.43
C THR A 63 0.21 7.99 -1.39
N HIS A 64 -0.82 7.33 -0.86
CA HIS A 64 -1.93 6.74 -1.62
C HIS A 64 -3.16 6.54 -0.72
N ILE A 65 -4.32 6.25 -1.31
CA ILE A 65 -5.60 6.30 -0.58
C ILE A 65 -6.03 5.00 0.09
N HIS A 66 -5.19 3.98 0.21
CA HIS A 66 -5.57 2.79 0.97
C HIS A 66 -5.88 3.16 2.42
N LEU A 67 -6.77 2.39 3.06
CA LEU A 67 -7.38 2.77 4.34
C LEU A 67 -6.40 2.80 5.50
N ASP A 68 -5.37 2.00 5.43
CA ASP A 68 -4.24 1.94 6.39
C ASP A 68 -3.27 3.12 6.27
N HIS A 69 -3.39 3.93 5.22
CA HIS A 69 -2.65 5.20 5.03
C HIS A 69 -3.54 6.41 5.22
N ALA A 70 -4.69 6.44 4.57
CA ALA A 70 -5.54 7.62 4.46
C ALA A 70 -6.83 7.57 5.29
N GLY A 71 -7.17 6.43 5.91
CA GLY A 71 -8.46 6.19 6.55
C GLY A 71 -8.85 7.19 7.65
N ALA A 72 -7.86 7.68 8.40
CA ALA A 72 -8.07 8.66 9.47
C ALA A 72 -8.38 10.07 8.98
N THR A 73 -8.06 10.41 7.72
CA THR A 73 -8.03 11.79 7.21
C THR A 73 -9.36 12.52 7.38
N GLY A 74 -10.48 11.88 7.04
CA GLY A 74 -11.81 12.49 7.17
C GLY A 74 -12.22 12.81 8.62
N LYS A 75 -11.73 12.04 9.60
CA LYS A 75 -11.93 12.35 11.04
C LYS A 75 -11.02 13.50 11.48
N LEU A 76 -9.76 13.50 11.06
CA LEU A 76 -8.80 14.54 11.40
C LEU A 76 -9.23 15.91 10.88
N ILE A 77 -9.83 15.98 9.68
CA ILE A 77 -10.32 17.24 9.13
C ILE A 77 -11.56 17.75 9.85
N ARG A 78 -12.38 16.89 10.43
CA ARG A 78 -13.48 17.33 11.31
C ARG A 78 -12.98 17.96 12.61
N GLU A 79 -11.81 17.54 13.11
CA GLU A 79 -11.18 18.12 14.30
C GLU A 79 -10.43 19.41 13.96
N ASN A 80 -9.83 19.49 12.76
CA ASN A 80 -9.13 20.66 12.27
C ASN A 80 -9.56 20.99 10.82
N PRO A 81 -10.61 21.79 10.63
CA PRO A 81 -11.12 22.14 9.30
C PRO A 81 -10.15 22.93 8.40
N ASN A 82 -9.05 23.44 8.97
CA ASN A 82 -8.05 24.19 8.21
C ASN A 82 -6.96 23.30 7.58
N LEU A 83 -6.97 21.99 7.84
CA LEU A 83 -6.00 21.07 7.27
C LEU A 83 -6.02 21.09 5.73
N LYS A 84 -4.84 21.12 5.13
CA LYS A 84 -4.64 20.87 3.70
C LYS A 84 -4.32 19.39 3.50
N ILE A 85 -5.02 18.74 2.59
CA ILE A 85 -4.86 17.30 2.31
C ILE A 85 -4.27 17.14 0.91
N TYR A 86 -3.00 16.81 0.85
CA TYR A 86 -2.29 16.58 -0.40
C TYR A 86 -2.47 15.14 -0.86
N VAL A 87 -2.98 14.96 -2.06
CA VAL A 87 -3.32 13.65 -2.63
C VAL A 87 -3.23 13.68 -4.15
N HIS A 88 -2.81 12.57 -4.76
CA HIS A 88 -2.77 12.44 -6.21
C HIS A 88 -4.17 12.57 -6.85
N SER A 89 -4.27 13.18 -8.04
CA SER A 89 -5.52 13.46 -8.76
C SER A 89 -6.43 12.24 -8.91
N LYS A 90 -5.87 11.05 -9.14
CA LYS A 90 -6.64 9.80 -9.23
C LYS A 90 -7.23 9.34 -7.90
N GLY A 91 -6.61 9.72 -6.78
CA GLY A 91 -7.08 9.39 -5.43
C GLY A 91 -8.11 10.39 -4.90
N ALA A 92 -7.99 11.66 -5.27
CA ALA A 92 -8.79 12.76 -4.73
C ALA A 92 -10.32 12.55 -4.81
N PRO A 93 -10.91 12.07 -5.93
CA PRO A 93 -12.34 11.78 -5.98
C PRO A 93 -12.82 10.76 -4.94
N HIS A 94 -11.96 9.79 -4.59
CA HIS A 94 -12.27 8.79 -3.59
C HIS A 94 -12.04 9.27 -2.16
N MET A 95 -11.25 10.32 -1.96
CA MET A 95 -11.18 11.03 -0.68
C MET A 95 -12.41 11.91 -0.46
N ALA A 96 -12.89 12.58 -1.52
CA ALA A 96 -14.10 13.40 -1.46
C ALA A 96 -15.38 12.57 -1.30
N ASP A 97 -15.46 11.42 -1.96
CA ASP A 97 -16.53 10.43 -1.81
C ASP A 97 -15.93 9.02 -1.66
N PRO A 98 -15.77 8.51 -0.44
CA PRO A 98 -15.15 7.22 -0.18
C PRO A 98 -16.06 6.01 -0.45
N SER A 99 -17.28 6.18 -0.94
CA SER A 99 -18.27 5.09 -1.12
C SER A 99 -17.71 3.92 -1.95
N LYS A 100 -17.05 4.21 -3.07
CA LYS A 100 -16.45 3.19 -3.94
C LYS A 100 -15.24 2.52 -3.30
N LEU A 101 -14.43 3.28 -2.56
CA LEU A 101 -13.27 2.78 -1.83
C LEU A 101 -13.73 1.81 -0.73
N ILE A 102 -14.71 2.21 0.08
CA ILE A 102 -15.31 1.39 1.14
C ILE A 102 -15.94 0.13 0.54
N ALA A 103 -16.72 0.25 -0.54
CA ALA A 103 -17.33 -0.90 -1.22
C ALA A 103 -16.28 -1.88 -1.77
N SER A 104 -15.12 -1.39 -2.23
CA SER A 104 -14.01 -2.22 -2.65
C SER A 104 -13.34 -2.93 -1.47
N ALA A 105 -13.05 -2.20 -0.40
CA ALA A 105 -12.47 -2.73 0.83
C ALA A 105 -13.40 -3.75 1.50
N SER A 106 -14.72 -3.53 1.52
CA SER A 106 -15.68 -4.49 2.08
C SER A 106 -15.67 -5.83 1.37
N ARG A 107 -15.37 -5.88 0.07
CA ARG A 107 -15.23 -7.15 -0.65
C ARG A 107 -13.97 -7.93 -0.25
N LEU A 108 -12.95 -7.24 0.23
CA LEU A 108 -11.67 -7.85 0.66
C LEU A 108 -11.71 -8.27 2.13
N TRP A 109 -12.25 -7.42 2.99
CA TRP A 109 -12.15 -7.53 4.45
C TRP A 109 -13.46 -7.95 5.13
N GLY A 110 -14.60 -7.88 4.42
CA GLY A 110 -15.91 -8.27 4.97
C GLY A 110 -16.22 -7.60 6.30
N ASP A 111 -16.65 -8.40 7.27
CA ASP A 111 -17.02 -7.94 8.62
C ASP A 111 -15.83 -7.45 9.46
N GLN A 112 -14.59 -7.70 9.03
CA GLN A 112 -13.39 -7.21 9.71
C GLN A 112 -13.09 -5.74 9.39
N LEU A 113 -13.65 -5.18 8.31
CA LEU A 113 -13.36 -3.83 7.85
C LEU A 113 -13.47 -2.76 8.96
N PRO A 114 -14.56 -2.68 9.74
CA PRO A 114 -14.68 -1.68 10.81
C PRO A 114 -13.64 -1.86 11.92
N THR A 115 -13.30 -3.09 12.26
CA THR A 115 -12.30 -3.38 13.30
C THR A 115 -10.89 -2.99 12.86
N LEU A 116 -10.54 -3.29 11.61
CA LEU A 116 -9.22 -3.01 11.06
C LEU A 116 -9.00 -1.52 10.78
N PHE A 117 -9.97 -0.86 10.17
CA PHE A 117 -9.76 0.48 9.62
C PHE A 117 -10.64 1.57 10.24
N GLY A 118 -11.70 1.19 10.99
CA GLY A 118 -12.64 2.14 11.56
C GLY A 118 -13.57 2.75 10.51
N GLU A 119 -14.10 3.95 10.79
CA GLU A 119 -15.03 4.67 9.92
C GLU A 119 -14.28 5.62 8.98
N THR A 120 -14.36 5.37 7.67
CA THR A 120 -13.79 6.27 6.66
C THR A 120 -14.78 7.35 6.28
N LEU A 121 -14.43 8.62 6.52
CA LEU A 121 -15.27 9.78 6.24
C LEU A 121 -14.77 10.56 5.03
N PRO A 122 -15.68 11.26 4.31
CA PRO A 122 -15.29 12.12 3.19
C PRO A 122 -14.46 13.31 3.67
N VAL A 123 -13.57 13.76 2.78
CA VAL A 123 -12.77 14.99 2.92
C VAL A 123 -13.42 16.07 2.05
N PRO A 124 -13.72 17.27 2.60
CA PRO A 124 -14.27 18.37 1.81
C PRO A 124 -13.33 18.75 0.64
N GLN A 125 -13.91 19.06 -0.52
CA GLN A 125 -13.13 19.34 -1.72
C GLN A 125 -12.21 20.56 -1.58
N GLU A 126 -12.65 21.57 -0.82
CA GLU A 126 -11.87 22.77 -0.51
C GLU A 126 -10.58 22.51 0.27
N ASN A 127 -10.50 21.38 0.97
CA ASN A 127 -9.31 20.97 1.71
C ASN A 127 -8.34 20.14 0.85
N LEU A 128 -8.80 19.58 -0.28
CA LEU A 128 -7.98 18.76 -1.15
C LEU A 128 -7.00 19.61 -1.97
N GLN A 129 -5.73 19.26 -1.92
CA GLN A 129 -4.65 19.81 -2.73
C GLN A 129 -4.19 18.73 -3.69
N ILE A 130 -4.48 18.91 -4.98
CA ILE A 130 -4.28 17.88 -5.99
C ILE A 130 -2.82 17.85 -6.43
N LEU A 131 -2.26 16.63 -6.49
CA LEU A 131 -0.91 16.34 -6.95
C LEU A 131 -0.97 15.52 -8.25
N GLU A 132 -0.02 15.78 -9.15
CA GLU A 132 0.23 14.99 -10.36
C GLU A 132 1.62 14.34 -10.34
N GLY A 133 2.52 14.86 -9.48
CA GLY A 133 3.94 14.57 -9.47
C GLY A 133 4.74 15.65 -10.23
N GLY A 134 5.83 16.10 -9.60
CA GLY A 134 6.67 17.21 -10.07
C GLY A 134 6.50 18.50 -9.27
N GLU A 135 5.55 18.55 -8.33
CA GLU A 135 5.36 19.69 -7.45
C GLU A 135 6.46 19.76 -6.38
N THR A 136 6.67 20.96 -5.85
CA THR A 136 7.43 21.19 -4.62
C THR A 136 6.52 21.81 -3.57
N LEU A 137 6.31 21.08 -2.47
CA LEU A 137 5.51 21.53 -1.35
C LEU A 137 6.41 22.25 -0.35
N THR A 138 5.90 23.35 0.25
CA THR A 138 6.59 24.09 1.30
C THR A 138 5.84 23.97 2.62
N LEU A 139 6.52 23.46 3.65
CA LEU A 139 6.02 23.29 5.02
C LEU A 139 6.99 23.99 5.98
N GLY A 140 6.70 25.23 6.34
CA GLY A 140 7.65 26.10 7.02
C GLY A 140 8.88 26.35 6.15
N GLN A 141 10.06 25.95 6.60
CA GLN A 141 11.31 26.00 5.81
C GLN A 141 11.58 24.71 5.03
N ARG A 142 10.81 23.64 5.29
CA ARG A 142 10.98 22.35 4.64
C ARG A 142 10.40 22.36 3.22
N LYS A 143 11.15 21.84 2.29
CA LYS A 143 10.71 21.62 0.90
C LYS A 143 10.64 20.13 0.61
N LEU A 144 9.51 19.70 0.09
CA LEU A 144 9.29 18.30 -0.33
C LEU A 144 8.99 18.27 -1.82
N GLU A 145 9.85 17.63 -2.60
CA GLU A 145 9.53 17.29 -3.99
C GLU A 145 8.53 16.14 -4.01
N VAL A 146 7.57 16.20 -4.90
CA VAL A 146 6.59 15.14 -5.14
C VAL A 146 6.95 14.40 -6.42
N ALA A 147 6.93 13.07 -6.40
CA ALA A 147 7.03 12.27 -7.61
C ALA A 147 5.86 11.29 -7.72
N TYR A 148 5.33 11.13 -8.94
CA TYR A 148 4.35 10.09 -9.22
C TYR A 148 5.07 8.74 -9.27
N THR A 149 4.72 7.82 -8.37
CA THR A 149 5.38 6.52 -8.18
C THR A 149 4.36 5.37 -8.17
N PRO A 150 3.66 5.14 -9.29
CA PRO A 150 2.67 4.07 -9.41
C PRO A 150 3.34 2.68 -9.47
N GLY A 151 2.53 1.66 -9.27
CA GLY A 151 2.92 0.24 -9.33
C GLY A 151 2.21 -0.57 -8.28
N HIS A 152 2.28 -0.14 -7.02
CA HIS A 152 1.41 -0.63 -5.95
C HIS A 152 -0.04 -0.16 -6.17
N ALA A 153 -0.21 1.12 -6.40
CA ALA A 153 -1.50 1.74 -6.72
C ALA A 153 -1.35 2.82 -7.80
N SER A 154 -2.41 3.02 -8.60
CA SER A 154 -2.42 4.01 -9.69
C SER A 154 -2.45 5.47 -9.21
N HIS A 155 -2.71 5.69 -7.93
CA HIS A 155 -2.77 6.99 -7.26
C HIS A 155 -1.63 7.21 -6.26
N HIS A 156 -0.52 6.46 -6.39
CA HIS A 156 0.60 6.54 -5.47
C HIS A 156 1.58 7.66 -5.86
N VAL A 157 2.00 8.46 -4.88
CA VAL A 157 3.09 9.43 -4.95
C VAL A 157 4.10 9.19 -3.83
N SER A 158 5.34 9.62 -4.05
CA SER A 158 6.38 9.67 -3.04
C SER A 158 6.80 11.11 -2.79
N TYR A 159 7.23 11.40 -1.55
CA TYR A 159 7.72 12.72 -1.15
C TYR A 159 9.20 12.65 -0.81
N PHE A 160 9.97 13.64 -1.26
CA PHE A 160 11.41 13.68 -1.10
C PHE A 160 11.83 14.94 -0.39
N ASP A 161 12.42 14.79 0.78
CA ASP A 161 13.07 15.86 1.52
C ASP A 161 14.56 15.84 1.16
N SER A 162 14.96 16.70 0.22
CA SER A 162 16.35 16.75 -0.26
C SER A 162 17.30 17.32 0.79
N ASP A 163 16.84 18.16 1.70
CA ASP A 163 17.67 18.77 2.75
C ASP A 163 18.06 17.72 3.80
N GLU A 164 17.13 16.88 4.23
CA GLU A 164 17.37 15.77 5.16
C GLU A 164 17.88 14.52 4.42
N GLY A 165 17.57 14.39 3.14
CA GLY A 165 17.91 13.23 2.31
C GLY A 165 16.96 12.04 2.51
N VAL A 166 15.72 12.28 2.95
CA VAL A 166 14.72 11.23 3.23
C VAL A 166 13.71 11.15 2.10
N ALA A 167 13.43 9.93 1.64
CA ALA A 167 12.34 9.64 0.70
C ALA A 167 11.21 8.91 1.41
N PHE A 168 10.02 9.50 1.46
CA PHE A 168 8.79 8.88 1.96
C PHE A 168 8.12 8.17 0.80
N ILE A 169 8.22 6.85 0.75
CA ILE A 169 7.87 6.07 -0.44
C ILE A 169 6.68 5.14 -0.25
N GLY A 170 5.99 5.22 0.90
CA GLY A 170 4.80 4.41 1.18
C GLY A 170 4.96 2.96 0.76
N ASP A 171 3.93 2.40 0.15
CA ASP A 171 3.90 1.00 -0.28
C ASP A 171 4.65 0.70 -1.57
N THR A 172 5.13 1.74 -2.29
CA THR A 172 6.14 1.53 -3.33
C THR A 172 7.43 0.94 -2.75
N GLY A 173 7.66 1.11 -1.43
CA GLY A 173 8.77 0.51 -0.68
C GLY A 173 8.49 -0.87 -0.08
N GLY A 174 7.25 -1.35 -0.12
CA GLY A 174 6.84 -2.60 0.54
C GLY A 174 6.82 -2.52 2.07
N VAL A 175 6.80 -3.68 2.71
CA VAL A 175 6.76 -3.83 4.17
C VAL A 175 8.10 -4.35 4.68
N ARG A 176 8.72 -3.63 5.62
CA ARG A 176 9.95 -4.05 6.30
C ARG A 176 9.83 -3.76 7.80
N ILE A 177 9.56 -4.79 8.58
CA ILE A 177 9.27 -4.66 10.02
C ILE A 177 10.53 -4.86 10.87
N THR A 178 11.49 -5.62 10.35
CA THR A 178 12.74 -5.97 11.05
C THR A 178 13.94 -5.20 10.50
N ASP A 179 15.03 -5.16 11.25
CA ASP A 179 16.30 -4.60 10.77
C ASP A 179 16.98 -5.48 9.70
N GLY A 180 16.46 -6.70 9.49
CA GLY A 180 16.92 -7.60 8.42
C GLY A 180 16.58 -7.10 7.04
N PRO A 181 17.15 -7.70 5.98
CA PRO A 181 16.96 -7.27 4.60
C PRO A 181 15.64 -7.76 3.97
N TYR A 182 14.77 -8.45 4.73
CA TYR A 182 13.54 -8.98 4.16
C TYR A 182 12.50 -7.87 3.97
N ILE A 183 12.07 -7.65 2.73
CA ILE A 183 10.99 -6.73 2.37
C ILE A 183 9.85 -7.54 1.77
N LEU A 184 8.66 -7.47 2.36
CA LEU A 184 7.46 -8.14 1.87
C LEU A 184 6.78 -7.27 0.80
N PRO A 185 6.49 -7.82 -0.40
CA PRO A 185 5.68 -7.11 -1.38
C PRO A 185 4.23 -6.99 -0.94
N ALA A 186 3.73 -5.76 -0.82
CA ALA A 186 2.31 -5.48 -0.63
C ALA A 186 1.67 -5.29 -2.01
N THR A 187 0.98 -6.31 -2.51
CA THR A 187 0.41 -6.31 -3.86
C THR A 187 -1.11 -6.55 -3.88
N PRO A 188 -1.92 -5.74 -3.14
CA PRO A 188 -3.36 -5.91 -3.13
C PRO A 188 -3.99 -5.52 -4.49
N PRO A 189 -5.13 -6.14 -4.88
CA PRO A 189 -5.87 -5.65 -6.05
C PRO A 189 -6.46 -4.25 -5.76
N PRO A 190 -6.78 -3.42 -6.79
CA PRO A 190 -6.87 -3.81 -8.20
C PRO A 190 -5.70 -3.40 -9.10
N ASP A 191 -4.76 -2.57 -8.64
CA ASP A 191 -3.96 -1.68 -9.50
C ASP A 191 -2.51 -2.12 -9.73
N VAL A 192 -2.12 -3.30 -9.23
CA VAL A 192 -0.74 -3.79 -9.32
C VAL A 192 -0.22 -3.79 -10.76
N ASP A 193 0.91 -3.10 -10.98
CA ASP A 193 1.61 -3.04 -12.26
C ASP A 193 3.12 -3.03 -12.06
N LEU A 194 3.78 -4.16 -12.37
CA LEU A 194 5.21 -4.33 -12.14
C LEU A 194 6.06 -3.42 -13.03
N THR A 195 5.60 -3.14 -14.25
CA THR A 195 6.33 -2.27 -15.18
C THR A 195 6.36 -0.83 -14.68
N LEU A 196 5.24 -0.36 -14.14
CA LEU A 196 5.17 0.96 -13.51
C LEU A 196 5.97 0.97 -12.20
N TRP A 197 5.94 -0.11 -11.44
CA TRP A 197 6.69 -0.21 -10.20
C TRP A 197 8.21 -0.16 -10.43
N ASP A 198 8.72 -0.86 -11.45
CA ASP A 198 10.13 -0.78 -11.85
C ASP A 198 10.54 0.67 -12.23
N LYS A 199 9.68 1.40 -12.93
CA LYS A 199 9.91 2.83 -13.22
C LYS A 199 9.93 3.68 -11.96
N SER A 200 9.05 3.39 -11.01
CA SER A 200 8.98 4.09 -9.72
C SER A 200 10.25 3.86 -8.90
N PHE A 201 10.80 2.64 -8.89
CA PHE A 201 12.10 2.36 -8.27
C PHE A 201 13.22 3.20 -8.86
N HIS A 202 13.27 3.31 -10.20
CA HIS A 202 14.25 4.17 -10.88
C HIS A 202 14.07 5.63 -10.47
N THR A 203 12.82 6.14 -10.48
CA THR A 203 12.49 7.50 -10.05
C THR A 203 12.93 7.81 -8.62
N ILE A 204 12.83 6.83 -7.71
CA ILE A 204 13.28 6.97 -6.31
C ILE A 204 14.81 7.03 -6.25
N LEU A 205 15.50 6.07 -6.89
CA LEU A 205 16.96 5.97 -6.83
C LEU A 205 17.68 7.12 -7.54
N GLU A 206 17.12 7.69 -8.62
CA GLU A 206 17.67 8.87 -9.30
C GLU A 206 17.83 10.08 -8.38
N ARG A 207 16.97 10.20 -7.35
CA ARG A 207 17.00 11.26 -6.34
C ARG A 207 18.05 11.04 -5.25
N LYS A 208 18.73 9.88 -5.25
CA LYS A 208 19.82 9.51 -4.33
C LYS A 208 19.48 9.79 -2.86
N PRO A 209 18.34 9.30 -2.35
CA PRO A 209 18.00 9.49 -0.95
C PRO A 209 19.06 8.83 -0.05
N LYS A 210 19.30 9.40 1.13
CA LYS A 210 20.16 8.80 2.16
C LYS A 210 19.41 7.72 2.92
N SER A 211 18.08 7.91 3.08
CA SER A 211 17.20 6.94 3.72
C SER A 211 15.82 6.88 3.05
N LEU A 212 15.15 5.76 3.26
CA LEU A 212 13.75 5.55 2.88
C LEU A 212 12.89 5.56 4.14
N PHE A 213 11.79 6.29 4.13
CA PHE A 213 10.75 6.17 5.13
C PHE A 213 9.59 5.36 4.55
N LEU A 214 9.31 4.21 5.15
CA LEU A 214 8.21 3.32 4.81
C LEU A 214 7.07 3.54 5.81
N THR A 215 5.84 3.57 5.34
CA THR A 215 4.67 3.53 6.22
C THR A 215 4.62 2.19 6.98
N HIS A 216 5.18 1.11 6.40
CA HIS A 216 5.33 -0.23 6.98
C HIS A 216 6.81 -0.73 7.08
N PHE A 217 7.74 -0.36 7.91
CA PHE A 217 7.72 0.50 9.05
C PHE A 217 9.00 1.35 9.14
N ALA A 218 8.80 2.69 9.09
CA ALA A 218 9.78 3.69 9.46
C ALA A 218 11.05 3.79 8.57
N GLU A 219 12.18 4.25 9.11
CA GLU A 219 13.32 4.72 8.35
C GLU A 219 14.42 3.66 8.21
N TYR A 220 14.95 3.51 6.99
CA TYR A 220 16.05 2.61 6.63
C TYR A 220 17.12 3.34 5.83
N ASN A 221 18.39 3.16 6.22
CA ASN A 221 19.55 3.90 5.67
C ASN A 221 20.27 3.12 4.54
N ASP A 222 19.59 2.19 3.90
CA ASP A 222 20.10 1.35 2.82
C ASP A 222 19.21 1.40 1.54
N PRO A 223 18.93 2.59 0.96
CA PRO A 223 17.93 2.74 -0.09
C PRO A 223 18.16 1.85 -1.31
N GLU A 224 19.42 1.79 -1.80
CA GLU A 224 19.74 0.99 -2.98
C GLU A 224 19.59 -0.51 -2.71
N ALA A 225 20.15 -1.00 -1.61
CA ALA A 225 20.02 -2.41 -1.20
C ALA A 225 18.56 -2.80 -0.98
N HIS A 226 17.78 -1.93 -0.33
CA HIS A 226 16.36 -2.11 -0.10
C HIS A 226 15.59 -2.25 -1.42
N ILE A 227 15.76 -1.33 -2.35
CA ILE A 227 15.04 -1.34 -3.63
C ILE A 227 15.42 -2.56 -4.48
N ILE A 228 16.71 -2.94 -4.51
CA ILE A 228 17.16 -4.13 -5.24
C ILE A 228 16.51 -5.39 -4.68
N GLU A 229 16.61 -5.60 -3.36
CA GLU A 229 16.05 -6.77 -2.69
C GLU A 229 14.53 -6.85 -2.85
N PHE A 230 13.85 -5.73 -2.68
CA PHE A 230 12.41 -5.66 -2.87
C PHE A 230 11.99 -5.98 -4.31
N ARG A 231 12.64 -5.36 -5.30
CA ARG A 231 12.37 -5.59 -6.72
C ARG A 231 12.53 -7.07 -7.08
N GLU A 232 13.63 -7.69 -6.65
CA GLU A 232 13.88 -9.10 -6.92
C GLU A 232 12.79 -10.00 -6.32
N ARG A 233 12.36 -9.70 -5.10
CA ARG A 233 11.28 -10.46 -4.44
C ARG A 233 9.94 -10.26 -5.11
N LEU A 234 9.59 -9.02 -5.47
CA LEU A 234 8.37 -8.70 -6.19
C LEU A 234 8.26 -9.50 -7.49
N HIS A 235 9.34 -9.54 -8.28
CA HIS A 235 9.39 -10.33 -9.51
C HIS A 235 9.35 -11.84 -9.26
N ARG A 236 10.02 -12.33 -8.20
CA ARG A 236 9.89 -13.75 -7.80
C ARG A 236 8.46 -14.10 -7.44
N TRP A 237 7.79 -13.29 -6.65
CA TRP A 237 6.40 -13.52 -6.24
C TRP A 237 5.45 -13.51 -7.44
N PHE A 238 5.65 -12.58 -8.38
CA PHE A 238 4.90 -12.56 -9.63
C PHE A 238 5.07 -13.87 -10.41
N ASN A 239 6.31 -14.34 -10.58
CA ASN A 239 6.59 -15.61 -11.25
C ASN A 239 6.03 -16.82 -10.50
N THR A 240 6.04 -16.81 -9.18
CA THR A 240 5.43 -17.87 -8.34
C THR A 240 3.90 -17.90 -8.54
N ALA A 241 3.25 -16.73 -8.54
CA ALA A 241 1.81 -16.62 -8.82
C ALA A 241 1.46 -17.12 -10.24
N GLU A 242 2.24 -16.74 -11.26
CA GLU A 242 2.04 -17.18 -12.64
C GLU A 242 2.19 -18.69 -12.80
N LYS A 243 3.23 -19.29 -12.20
CA LYS A 243 3.43 -20.76 -12.19
C LYS A 243 2.32 -21.48 -11.46
N SER A 244 1.87 -20.95 -10.32
CA SER A 244 0.77 -21.53 -9.53
C SER A 244 -0.54 -21.54 -10.32
N LEU A 245 -0.85 -20.42 -11.01
CA LEU A 245 -2.03 -20.34 -11.90
C LEU A 245 -1.95 -21.34 -13.05
N ALA A 246 -0.80 -21.44 -13.72
CA ALA A 246 -0.61 -22.39 -14.84
C ALA A 246 -0.74 -23.84 -14.37
N ALA A 247 -0.19 -24.18 -13.20
CA ALA A 247 -0.30 -25.53 -12.63
C ALA A 247 -1.76 -25.86 -12.24
N ALA A 248 -2.45 -24.94 -11.58
CA ALA A 248 -3.85 -25.11 -11.19
C ALA A 248 -4.78 -25.26 -12.42
N THR A 249 -4.56 -24.49 -13.48
CA THR A 249 -5.31 -24.59 -14.74
C THR A 249 -5.16 -25.99 -15.36
N LYS A 250 -3.93 -26.52 -15.40
CA LYS A 250 -3.69 -27.89 -15.91
C LYS A 250 -4.36 -28.98 -15.05
N PHE A 251 -4.35 -28.80 -13.73
CA PHE A 251 -4.95 -29.74 -12.79
C PHE A 251 -6.46 -29.73 -12.89
N VAL A 252 -7.10 -28.59 -12.81
CA VAL A 252 -8.57 -28.44 -12.88
C VAL A 252 -9.10 -28.87 -14.25
N GLY A 253 -8.38 -28.53 -15.33
CA GLY A 253 -8.76 -28.98 -16.69
C GLY A 253 -8.72 -30.51 -16.91
N LYS A 254 -7.89 -31.23 -16.13
CA LYS A 254 -7.86 -32.71 -16.18
C LYS A 254 -8.96 -33.38 -15.35
N THR A 255 -9.44 -32.69 -14.30
CA THR A 255 -10.43 -33.25 -13.35
C THR A 255 -11.85 -32.80 -13.64
N SER A 256 -12.03 -31.82 -14.53
CA SER A 256 -13.36 -31.41 -15.00
C SER A 256 -13.84 -32.34 -16.09
N PRO A 257 -15.14 -32.74 -16.10
CA PRO A 257 -15.69 -33.53 -17.20
C PRO A 257 -15.50 -32.80 -18.52
N PRO A 258 -15.27 -33.55 -19.66
CA PRO A 258 -15.12 -32.93 -20.96
C PRO A 258 -16.37 -32.08 -21.25
N ILE A 259 -16.18 -30.77 -21.36
CA ILE A 259 -17.24 -29.84 -21.79
C ILE A 259 -17.54 -30.26 -23.23
N MET A 260 -18.72 -30.88 -23.44
CA MET A 260 -19.22 -31.14 -24.80
C MET A 260 -19.15 -29.82 -25.57
N GLN A 261 -18.61 -29.87 -26.79
CA GLN A 261 -18.33 -28.71 -27.66
C GLN A 261 -19.53 -27.76 -27.73
N LYS A 262 -19.57 -26.80 -26.82
CA LYS A 262 -20.39 -25.60 -26.93
C LYS A 262 -19.52 -24.48 -27.48
N PRO A 263 -20.11 -23.52 -28.25
CA PRO A 263 -19.39 -22.33 -28.65
C PRO A 263 -18.77 -21.66 -27.44
N GLU A 264 -17.61 -20.95 -27.62
CA GLU A 264 -16.82 -20.37 -26.56
C GLU A 264 -17.65 -19.83 -25.36
N PRO A 265 -17.38 -20.30 -24.12
CA PRO A 265 -18.20 -19.89 -22.99
C PRO A 265 -18.12 -18.38 -22.84
N SER A 266 -19.28 -17.73 -22.85
CA SER A 266 -19.32 -16.29 -22.59
C SER A 266 -18.80 -16.05 -21.16
N ALA A 267 -18.14 -14.91 -20.92
CA ALA A 267 -17.64 -14.51 -19.58
C ALA A 267 -18.72 -14.48 -18.48
N THR A 268 -19.98 -14.75 -18.83
CA THR A 268 -21.15 -14.80 -17.95
C THR A 268 -21.59 -16.23 -17.61
N ASP A 269 -20.96 -17.27 -18.18
CA ASP A 269 -21.34 -18.66 -17.92
C ASP A 269 -21.00 -19.04 -16.45
N PRO A 270 -22.00 -19.45 -15.64
CA PRO A 270 -21.79 -19.83 -14.24
C PRO A 270 -20.77 -20.97 -14.07
N ALA A 271 -20.74 -21.92 -14.99
CA ALA A 271 -19.81 -23.05 -14.94
C ALA A 271 -18.36 -22.59 -15.20
N ALA A 272 -18.17 -21.67 -16.15
CA ALA A 272 -16.85 -21.08 -16.38
C ALA A 272 -16.34 -20.30 -15.15
N LYS A 273 -17.20 -19.52 -14.49
CA LYS A 273 -16.86 -18.81 -13.25
C LYS A 273 -16.51 -19.76 -12.09
N GLU A 274 -17.22 -20.88 -11.98
CA GLU A 274 -16.91 -21.89 -10.95
C GLU A 274 -15.54 -22.53 -11.18
N ILE A 275 -15.22 -22.86 -12.42
CA ILE A 275 -13.90 -23.40 -12.80
C ILE A 275 -12.80 -22.38 -12.51
N GLU A 276 -13.02 -21.13 -12.88
CA GLU A 276 -12.08 -20.02 -12.61
C GLU A 276 -11.84 -19.84 -11.10
N ALA A 277 -12.89 -19.86 -10.28
CA ALA A 277 -12.78 -19.79 -8.83
C ALA A 277 -12.00 -20.97 -8.23
N LYS A 278 -12.19 -22.19 -8.75
CA LYS A 278 -11.41 -23.38 -8.35
C LYS A 278 -9.92 -23.24 -8.69
N ILE A 279 -9.61 -22.73 -9.89
CA ILE A 279 -8.22 -22.45 -10.32
C ILE A 279 -7.59 -21.41 -9.40
N GLU A 280 -8.29 -20.30 -9.16
CA GLU A 280 -7.82 -19.21 -8.29
C GLU A 280 -7.52 -19.72 -6.88
N THR A 281 -8.44 -20.49 -6.29
CA THR A 281 -8.28 -21.04 -4.94
C THR A 281 -7.10 -22.02 -4.85
N ALA A 282 -6.97 -22.92 -5.81
CA ALA A 282 -5.87 -23.89 -5.83
C ALA A 282 -4.50 -23.20 -6.04
N ALA A 283 -4.42 -22.22 -6.93
CA ALA A 283 -3.22 -21.46 -7.20
C ALA A 283 -2.81 -20.63 -5.98
N MET A 284 -3.77 -19.95 -5.34
CA MET A 284 -3.53 -19.16 -4.12
C MET A 284 -2.98 -20.01 -2.99
N ALA A 285 -3.49 -21.23 -2.78
CA ALA A 285 -2.99 -22.13 -1.75
C ALA A 285 -1.51 -22.52 -1.97
N VAL A 286 -1.11 -22.76 -3.23
CA VAL A 286 0.29 -23.02 -3.58
C VAL A 286 1.16 -21.80 -3.33
N PHE A 287 0.74 -20.64 -3.82
CA PHE A 287 1.46 -19.36 -3.64
C PHE A 287 1.68 -19.05 -2.16
N ILE A 288 0.62 -19.09 -1.34
CA ILE A 288 0.71 -18.82 0.10
C ILE A 288 1.70 -19.77 0.76
N ARG A 289 1.60 -21.08 0.47
CA ARG A 289 2.52 -22.06 1.05
C ARG A 289 3.99 -21.75 0.72
N GLU A 290 4.30 -21.42 -0.53
CA GLU A 290 5.67 -21.15 -0.97
C GLU A 290 6.20 -19.84 -0.38
N CYS A 291 5.39 -18.77 -0.41
CA CYS A 291 5.79 -17.46 0.10
C CYS A 291 5.86 -17.45 1.63
N SER A 292 4.97 -18.16 2.35
CA SER A 292 5.07 -18.32 3.81
C SER A 292 6.34 -19.07 4.20
N ALA A 293 6.68 -20.15 3.50
CA ALA A 293 7.90 -20.91 3.78
C ALA A 293 9.17 -20.07 3.54
N GLU A 294 9.20 -19.26 2.46
CA GLU A 294 10.28 -18.29 2.24
C GLU A 294 10.36 -17.29 3.38
N LEU A 295 9.25 -16.65 3.73
CA LEU A 295 9.16 -15.66 4.79
C LEU A 295 9.64 -16.22 6.14
N GLU A 296 9.08 -17.34 6.60
CA GLU A 296 9.46 -17.97 7.85
C GLU A 296 10.95 -18.35 7.89
N SER A 297 11.50 -18.82 6.77
CA SER A 297 12.93 -19.15 6.68
C SER A 297 13.85 -17.94 6.82
N LYS A 298 13.36 -16.74 6.51
CA LYS A 298 14.15 -15.50 6.51
C LYS A 298 14.03 -14.70 7.79
N VAL A 299 12.84 -14.65 8.39
CA VAL A 299 12.57 -13.79 9.55
C VAL A 299 12.17 -14.58 10.82
N GLY A 300 11.92 -15.87 10.71
CA GLY A 300 11.39 -16.69 11.80
C GLY A 300 9.86 -16.63 11.92
N PRO A 301 9.24 -17.57 12.67
CA PRO A 301 7.77 -17.73 12.69
C PRO A 301 7.02 -16.53 13.25
N ALA A 302 7.50 -15.91 14.33
CA ALA A 302 6.81 -14.80 14.99
C ALA A 302 6.76 -13.55 14.12
N GLU A 303 7.88 -13.16 13.52
CA GLU A 303 7.95 -12.05 12.58
C GLU A 303 7.21 -12.35 11.30
N ALA A 304 7.24 -13.61 10.82
CA ALA A 304 6.50 -14.02 9.64
C ALA A 304 4.99 -13.83 9.80
N GLU A 305 4.43 -14.17 10.98
CA GLU A 305 3.03 -13.89 11.30
C GLU A 305 2.73 -12.38 11.27
N HIS A 306 3.64 -11.56 11.80
CA HIS A 306 3.48 -10.12 11.80
C HIS A 306 3.51 -9.52 10.38
N TYR A 307 4.47 -9.95 9.55
CA TYR A 307 4.52 -9.56 8.14
C TYR A 307 3.24 -9.95 7.39
N ALA A 308 2.78 -11.20 7.54
CA ALA A 308 1.58 -11.71 6.90
C ALA A 308 0.29 -11.01 7.37
N PHE A 309 0.27 -10.53 8.62
CA PHE A 309 -0.82 -9.69 9.13
C PHE A 309 -0.81 -8.30 8.47
N THR A 310 0.37 -7.69 8.35
CA THR A 310 0.51 -6.31 7.82
C THR A 310 0.18 -6.21 6.33
N ALA A 311 0.61 -7.22 5.53
CA ALA A 311 0.28 -7.26 4.10
C ALA A 311 -0.09 -8.69 3.69
N GLY A 312 -1.36 -9.03 3.79
CA GLY A 312 -1.90 -10.38 3.59
C GLY A 312 -1.41 -11.07 2.33
N LEU A 313 -0.92 -12.31 2.47
CA LEU A 313 -0.42 -13.09 1.35
C LEU A 313 -1.51 -13.46 0.33
N ASP A 314 -2.74 -13.67 0.81
CA ASP A 314 -3.90 -13.92 -0.03
C ASP A 314 -4.28 -12.68 -0.86
N LEU A 315 -4.24 -11.49 -0.26
CA LEU A 315 -4.44 -10.22 -0.97
C LEU A 315 -3.34 -9.99 -2.00
N SER A 316 -2.10 -10.28 -1.62
CA SER A 316 -0.96 -10.18 -2.53
C SER A 316 -1.11 -11.11 -3.74
N PHE A 317 -1.53 -12.36 -3.53
CA PHE A 317 -1.84 -13.27 -4.63
C PHE A 317 -2.95 -12.74 -5.54
N ARG A 318 -4.05 -12.23 -4.99
CA ARG A 318 -5.20 -11.70 -5.76
C ARG A 318 -4.79 -10.55 -6.67
N GLY A 319 -3.95 -9.62 -6.18
CA GLY A 319 -3.46 -8.52 -7.00
C GLY A 319 -2.49 -8.98 -8.09
N LEU A 320 -1.55 -9.88 -7.77
CA LEU A 320 -0.65 -10.48 -8.76
C LEU A 320 -1.40 -11.29 -9.82
N SER A 321 -2.39 -12.12 -9.42
CA SER A 321 -3.25 -12.88 -10.33
C SER A 321 -3.96 -11.97 -11.33
N ARG A 322 -4.54 -10.86 -10.84
CA ARG A 322 -5.18 -9.85 -11.67
C ARG A 322 -4.18 -9.19 -12.65
N ALA A 323 -2.99 -8.83 -12.20
CA ALA A 323 -1.94 -8.25 -13.03
C ALA A 323 -1.49 -9.22 -14.14
N ILE A 324 -1.36 -10.51 -13.82
CA ILE A 324 -1.01 -11.57 -14.78
C ILE A 324 -2.08 -11.67 -15.87
N ARG A 325 -3.36 -11.73 -15.50
CA ARG A 325 -4.48 -11.81 -16.45
C ARG A 325 -4.52 -10.59 -17.38
N LYS A 326 -4.41 -9.38 -16.82
CA LYS A 326 -4.35 -8.14 -17.59
C LYS A 326 -3.21 -8.16 -18.61
N ARG A 327 -2.02 -8.64 -18.22
CA ARG A 327 -0.88 -8.77 -19.13
C ARG A 327 -1.16 -9.76 -20.28
N GLN A 328 -1.84 -10.89 -19.99
CA GLN A 328 -2.21 -11.89 -21.00
C GLN A 328 -3.23 -11.34 -22.00
N GLU A 329 -4.24 -10.60 -21.55
CA GLU A 329 -5.24 -9.94 -22.40
C GLU A 329 -4.60 -8.92 -23.37
N ILE A 330 -3.60 -8.17 -22.92
CA ILE A 330 -2.86 -7.21 -23.76
C ILE A 330 -2.06 -7.95 -24.85
N ASN A 331 -1.43 -9.08 -24.51
CA ASN A 331 -0.60 -9.84 -25.44
C ASN A 331 -1.40 -10.65 -26.46
N THR A 332 -2.70 -10.82 -26.26
CA THR A 332 -3.62 -11.55 -27.19
C THR A 332 -4.38 -10.63 -28.15
N ARG A 333 -4.26 -9.33 -27.97
CA ARG A 333 -4.80 -8.28 -28.88
C ARG A 333 -3.73 -7.80 -29.85
#